data_0b3ab630b0389cba4d73ae6283621ad3
#
_entry.id   0b3ab630b0389cba4d73ae6283621ad3
#
_cell.length_a   1.000
_cell.length_b   1.000
_cell.length_c   1.000
_cell.angle_alpha   90.00
_cell.angle_beta   90.00
_cell.angle_gamma   90.00
#
_symmetry.space_group_name_H-M   'P 1'
#
loop_
_entity.id
_entity.type
_entity.pdbx_description
1 polymer ?
#
loop_
_entity_poly.entity_id
_entity_poly.type
_entity_poly.pdbx_seq_one_letter_code
_entity_poly.pdbx_strand_id
1 'polypeptide(L)'
;MDRKQIIQLPIVPAEFKIPSPVSNEVFTTINQGDIKLLGRRGLKSLTIDSFFPSKVYPFSRNTKYFGWEYYEIIEGWIDKRMPIRLIMSNTPINMLMTIENFEAGLQDGSGDVYYSLALSEFKEIILETKKVK
;
A
#
# COMPACT_ATOMS: atom_id res chain seq x y z
N MET A 1 3.98 -14.64 -1.97
CA MET A 1 2.70 -13.95 -2.12
C MET A 1 1.58 -14.94 -2.34
N ASP A 2 0.50 -14.77 -1.61
CA ASP A 2 -0.65 -15.63 -1.76
C ASP A 2 -1.54 -15.08 -2.88
N ARG A 3 -1.52 -15.73 -4.03
CA ARG A 3 -2.26 -15.25 -5.18
C ARG A 3 -3.68 -15.77 -5.22
N LYS A 4 -4.03 -16.64 -4.29
CA LYS A 4 -5.35 -17.26 -4.29
C LYS A 4 -6.39 -16.45 -3.54
N GLN A 5 -5.94 -15.55 -2.68
CA GLN A 5 -6.86 -14.75 -1.89
C GLN A 5 -6.82 -13.31 -2.33
N ILE A 6 -7.96 -12.84 -2.80
CA ILE A 6 -8.12 -11.47 -3.28
C ILE A 6 -9.30 -10.86 -2.56
N ILE A 7 -9.11 -9.67 -2.03
CA ILE A 7 -10.23 -8.93 -1.45
C ILE A 7 -10.34 -7.58 -2.14
N GLN A 8 -11.54 -7.09 -2.21
CA GLN A 8 -11.81 -5.75 -2.67
C GLN A 8 -12.21 -4.93 -1.45
N LEU A 9 -11.52 -3.81 -1.24
CA LEU A 9 -11.85 -2.95 -0.13
C LEU A 9 -13.27 -2.42 -0.32
N PRO A 10 -14.12 -2.54 0.70
CA PRO A 10 -15.53 -2.18 0.54
C PRO A 10 -15.76 -0.70 0.41
N ILE A 11 -14.92 0.11 1.05
CA ILE A 11 -15.10 1.55 1.06
C ILE A 11 -13.85 2.18 0.45
N VAL A 12 -14.05 3.00 -0.57
CA VAL A 12 -12.95 3.71 -1.21
C VAL A 12 -12.52 4.84 -0.29
N PRO A 13 -11.20 4.98 -0.02
CA PRO A 13 -10.74 6.08 0.83
C PRO A 13 -11.15 7.43 0.24
N ALA A 14 -11.46 8.37 1.12
CA ALA A 14 -11.87 9.70 0.69
C ALA A 14 -10.72 10.44 0.00
N GLU A 15 -9.49 10.16 0.43
CA GLU A 15 -8.32 10.81 -0.12
C GLU A 15 -7.22 9.77 -0.30
N PHE A 16 -6.47 9.90 -1.41
CA PHE A 16 -5.51 8.88 -1.77
C PHE A 16 -4.39 9.50 -2.58
N LYS A 17 -3.18 9.42 -2.06
CA LYS A 17 -2.00 9.97 -2.72
C LYS A 17 -0.84 9.00 -2.58
N ILE A 18 -0.10 8.82 -3.64
CA ILE A 18 1.10 7.99 -3.62
C ILE A 18 2.30 8.88 -3.94
N PRO A 19 3.18 9.12 -2.97
CA PRO A 19 4.36 9.92 -3.23
C PRO A 19 5.37 9.14 -4.08
N SER A 20 6.15 9.88 -4.83
CA SER A 20 7.22 9.30 -5.64
C SER A 20 8.53 9.96 -5.22
N PRO A 21 9.15 9.47 -4.16
CA PRO A 21 10.37 10.09 -3.67
C PRO A 21 11.55 9.79 -4.59
N VAL A 22 12.48 10.74 -4.63
CA VAL A 22 13.70 10.60 -5.41
C VAL A 22 14.85 11.10 -4.55
N SER A 23 15.95 10.35 -4.54
CA SER A 23 17.11 10.68 -3.71
C SER A 23 18.10 11.48 -4.54
N ASN A 24 17.88 12.77 -4.66
CA ASN A 24 18.80 13.67 -5.35
C ASN A 24 19.80 14.23 -4.37
N GLU A 25 20.96 14.60 -4.89
CA GLU A 25 22.02 15.19 -4.07
C GLU A 25 22.47 16.49 -4.68
N VAL A 26 22.95 17.39 -3.82
CA VAL A 26 23.47 18.68 -4.25
C VAL A 26 24.94 18.78 -3.83
N PHE A 27 25.80 19.10 -4.77
CA PHE A 27 27.21 19.39 -4.51
C PHE A 27 27.46 20.87 -4.70
N THR A 28 28.29 21.44 -3.85
CA THR A 28 28.75 22.81 -4.03
C THR A 28 30.18 22.78 -4.62
N THR A 29 30.32 23.39 -5.77
CA THR A 29 31.65 23.44 -6.43
C THR A 29 32.17 24.86 -6.37
N ILE A 30 33.48 24.99 -6.52
CA ILE A 30 34.13 26.29 -6.46
C ILE A 30 33.82 27.11 -7.69
N ASN A 31 33.86 26.49 -8.85
CA ASN A 31 33.76 27.23 -10.12
C ASN A 31 32.36 27.33 -10.67
N GLN A 32 31.49 26.37 -10.35
CA GLN A 32 30.18 26.31 -10.97
C GLN A 32 29.04 26.46 -10.01
N GLY A 33 29.35 26.65 -8.72
CA GLY A 33 28.30 26.76 -7.72
C GLY A 33 27.69 25.40 -7.41
N ASP A 34 26.41 25.40 -7.11
CA ASP A 34 25.71 24.19 -6.71
C ASP A 34 25.36 23.36 -7.94
N ILE A 35 25.67 22.08 -7.89
CA ILE A 35 25.33 21.14 -8.94
C ILE A 35 24.46 20.05 -8.32
N LYS A 36 23.32 19.78 -8.96
CA LYS A 36 22.40 18.76 -8.48
C LYS A 36 22.60 17.47 -9.27
N LEU A 37 22.80 16.38 -8.55
CA LEU A 37 22.84 15.06 -9.15
C LEU A 37 21.47 14.40 -8.98
N LEU A 38 20.94 13.88 -10.06
CA LEU A 38 19.68 13.17 -10.02
C LEU A 38 19.91 11.77 -9.48
N GLY A 39 19.17 11.44 -8.45
CA GLY A 39 19.33 10.16 -7.79
C GLY A 39 18.33 9.13 -8.27
N ARG A 40 18.33 8.02 -7.59
CA ARG A 40 17.40 6.93 -7.90
C ARG A 40 16.09 7.18 -7.21
N ARG A 41 15.07 6.54 -7.74
CA ARG A 41 13.75 6.62 -7.12
C ARG A 41 13.78 5.87 -5.81
N GLY A 42 13.16 6.46 -4.79
CA GLY A 42 12.94 5.77 -3.54
C GLY A 42 11.72 4.88 -3.64
N LEU A 43 11.44 4.19 -2.56
CA LEU A 43 10.26 3.32 -2.51
C LEU A 43 9.02 4.16 -2.31
N LYS A 44 7.98 3.85 -3.05
CA LYS A 44 6.69 4.49 -2.86
C LYS A 44 6.05 3.96 -1.60
N SER A 45 5.30 4.81 -0.95
CA SER A 45 4.57 4.39 0.25
C SER A 45 3.20 5.04 0.22
N LEU A 46 2.31 4.47 1.02
CA LEU A 46 0.96 5.00 1.03
C LEU A 46 0.26 4.51 2.29
N THR A 47 -0.67 5.31 2.78
CA THR A 47 -1.49 4.93 3.91
C THR A 47 -2.95 5.00 3.50
N ILE A 48 -3.68 3.93 3.75
CA ILE A 48 -5.10 3.87 3.47
C ILE A 48 -5.85 3.99 4.78
N ASP A 49 -6.66 5.03 4.91
CA ASP A 49 -7.52 5.24 6.08
C ASP A 49 -8.96 5.11 5.63
N SER A 50 -9.66 4.14 6.17
CA SER A 50 -11.05 3.90 5.80
C SER A 50 -11.68 3.04 6.88
N PHE A 51 -12.77 2.37 6.54
CA PHE A 51 -13.42 1.50 7.51
C PHE A 51 -13.98 0.27 6.81
N PHE A 52 -14.13 -0.80 7.58
CA PHE A 52 -14.80 -2.01 7.13
C PHE A 52 -16.21 -1.98 7.70
N PRO A 53 -17.23 -1.93 6.83
CA PRO A 53 -18.60 -1.81 7.32
C PRO A 53 -19.05 -3.08 8.03
N SER A 54 -19.83 -2.90 9.07
CA SER A 54 -20.44 -4.02 9.79
C SER A 54 -21.77 -4.43 9.16
N LYS A 55 -22.26 -3.67 8.20
CA LYS A 55 -23.52 -3.92 7.51
C LYS A 55 -23.41 -3.41 6.09
N VAL A 56 -24.42 -3.72 5.28
CA VAL A 56 -24.44 -3.29 3.89
C VAL A 56 -24.77 -1.79 3.81
N TYR A 57 -23.91 -1.06 3.12
CA TYR A 57 -24.17 0.33 2.79
C TYR A 57 -24.31 0.46 1.27
N PRO A 58 -25.12 1.42 0.80
CA PRO A 58 -25.30 1.60 -0.63
C PRO A 58 -24.00 1.92 -1.37
N PHE A 59 -23.05 2.55 -0.69
CA PHE A 59 -21.78 2.93 -1.30
C PHE A 59 -20.68 1.88 -1.18
N SER A 60 -21.00 0.72 -0.59
CA SER A 60 -20.00 -0.35 -0.47
C SER A 60 -19.71 -0.97 -1.81
N ARG A 61 -18.41 -1.17 -2.09
CA ARG A 61 -17.97 -1.81 -3.33
C ARG A 61 -18.01 -3.32 -3.26
N ASN A 62 -17.97 -3.87 -2.06
CA ASN A 62 -17.93 -5.30 -1.85
C ASN A 62 -18.66 -5.62 -0.56
N THR A 63 -19.58 -6.59 -0.62
CA THR A 63 -20.34 -7.00 0.54
C THR A 63 -20.05 -8.43 0.95
N LYS A 64 -18.97 -9.01 0.45
CA LYS A 64 -18.62 -10.39 0.76
C LYS A 64 -18.19 -10.58 2.21
N TYR A 65 -17.50 -9.61 2.76
CA TYR A 65 -17.04 -9.66 4.14
C TYR A 65 -17.52 -8.43 4.89
N PHE A 66 -17.57 -8.52 6.20
CA PHE A 66 -17.98 -7.42 7.04
C PHE A 66 -17.08 -7.29 8.25
N GLY A 67 -16.80 -6.04 8.62
CA GLY A 67 -16.15 -5.72 9.87
C GLY A 67 -14.86 -6.47 10.11
N TRP A 68 -14.84 -7.21 11.21
CA TRP A 68 -13.64 -7.89 11.65
C TRP A 68 -13.19 -9.02 10.74
N GLU A 69 -14.00 -9.45 9.79
CA GLU A 69 -13.57 -10.46 8.83
C GLU A 69 -12.43 -9.94 7.96
N TYR A 70 -12.51 -8.68 7.54
CA TYR A 70 -11.40 -8.07 6.80
C TYR A 70 -10.15 -7.97 7.66
N TYR A 71 -10.34 -7.64 8.93
CA TYR A 71 -9.23 -7.55 9.86
C TYR A 71 -8.46 -8.87 9.92
N GLU A 72 -9.18 -9.97 10.05
CA GLU A 72 -8.54 -11.28 10.15
C GLU A 72 -7.81 -11.67 8.89
N ILE A 73 -8.36 -11.31 7.73
CA ILE A 73 -7.70 -11.61 6.46
C ILE A 73 -6.38 -10.88 6.35
N ILE A 74 -6.38 -9.60 6.68
CA ILE A 74 -5.16 -8.80 6.56
C ILE A 74 -4.12 -9.22 7.60
N GLU A 75 -4.55 -9.55 8.82
CA GLU A 75 -3.64 -10.05 9.83
C GLU A 75 -3.00 -11.36 9.38
N GLY A 76 -3.77 -12.21 8.71
CA GLY A 76 -3.25 -13.43 8.15
C GLY A 76 -2.17 -13.19 7.11
N TRP A 77 -2.35 -12.15 6.27
CA TRP A 77 -1.34 -11.80 5.30
C TRP A 77 -0.06 -11.33 5.98
N ILE A 78 -0.19 -10.57 7.06
CA ILE A 78 0.99 -10.13 7.81
C ILE A 78 1.73 -11.33 8.38
N ASP A 79 1.01 -12.30 8.93
CA ASP A 79 1.62 -13.49 9.50
C ASP A 79 2.36 -14.31 8.46
N LYS A 80 1.89 -14.31 7.23
CA LYS A 80 2.54 -15.05 6.16
C LYS A 80 3.81 -14.38 5.67
N ARG A 81 4.02 -13.13 6.02
CA ARG A 81 5.23 -12.38 5.66
C ARG A 81 5.48 -12.34 4.17
N MET A 82 4.43 -12.14 3.41
CA MET A 82 4.53 -12.11 1.96
C MET A 82 4.02 -10.78 1.45
N PRO A 83 4.60 -10.28 0.35
CA PRO A 83 4.08 -9.04 -0.22
C PRO A 83 2.69 -9.23 -0.81
N ILE A 84 1.95 -8.16 -0.85
CA ILE A 84 0.63 -8.16 -1.45
C ILE A 84 0.67 -7.27 -2.68
N ARG A 85 -0.31 -7.45 -3.56
CA ARG A 85 -0.39 -6.63 -4.76
C ARG A 85 -1.53 -5.65 -4.64
N LEU A 86 -1.21 -4.38 -4.82
CA LEU A 86 -2.21 -3.32 -4.80
C LEU A 86 -2.60 -2.96 -6.21
N ILE A 87 -3.88 -3.07 -6.51
CA ILE A 87 -4.40 -2.74 -7.82
C ILE A 87 -5.53 -1.75 -7.65
N MET A 88 -5.44 -0.64 -8.37
CA MET A 88 -6.52 0.34 -8.39
C MET A 88 -7.11 0.40 -9.78
N SER A 89 -8.40 0.17 -9.87
CA SER A 89 -9.09 0.18 -11.15
C SER A 89 -9.03 1.56 -11.79
N ASN A 90 -8.89 1.59 -13.09
CA ASN A 90 -8.88 2.83 -13.89
C ASN A 90 -7.68 3.72 -13.57
N THR A 91 -6.63 3.15 -13.02
CA THR A 91 -5.37 3.87 -12.77
C THR A 91 -4.21 2.95 -13.16
N PRO A 92 -3.01 3.52 -13.35
CA PRO A 92 -1.84 2.68 -13.59
C PRO A 92 -1.29 2.00 -12.35
N ILE A 93 -1.97 2.12 -11.21
CA ILE A 93 -1.48 1.57 -9.95
C ILE A 93 -1.67 0.07 -9.93
N ASN A 94 -0.56 -0.65 -9.99
CA ASN A 94 -0.54 -2.10 -9.90
C ASN A 94 0.87 -2.48 -9.48
N MET A 95 1.08 -2.69 -8.18
CA MET A 95 2.41 -2.92 -7.68
C MET A 95 2.41 -3.81 -6.46
N LEU A 96 3.52 -4.48 -6.24
CA LEU A 96 3.73 -5.25 -5.03
C LEU A 96 4.06 -4.32 -3.88
N MET A 97 3.47 -4.57 -2.73
CA MET A 97 3.70 -3.75 -1.55
C MET A 97 3.78 -4.64 -0.33
N THR A 98 4.48 -4.14 0.68
CA THR A 98 4.53 -4.80 1.98
C THR A 98 3.68 -4.01 2.96
N ILE A 99 3.12 -4.72 3.93
CA ILE A 99 2.35 -4.09 4.98
C ILE A 99 3.32 -3.65 6.07
N GLU A 100 3.43 -2.35 6.27
CA GLU A 100 4.34 -1.80 7.27
C GLU A 100 3.67 -1.65 8.61
N ASN A 101 2.38 -1.38 8.62
CA ASN A 101 1.63 -1.23 9.84
C ASN A 101 0.15 -1.36 9.54
N PHE A 102 -0.59 -1.90 10.48
CA PHE A 102 -2.02 -2.06 10.32
C PHE A 102 -2.68 -1.85 11.67
N GLU A 103 -3.49 -0.82 11.77
CA GLU A 103 -4.24 -0.52 12.97
C GLU A 103 -5.72 -0.58 12.67
N ALA A 104 -6.48 -1.13 13.59
CA ALA A 104 -7.91 -1.24 13.41
C ALA A 104 -8.59 -1.10 14.76
N GLY A 105 -9.79 -0.52 14.76
CA GLY A 105 -10.50 -0.34 15.99
C GLY A 105 -11.87 0.22 15.76
N LEU A 106 -12.62 0.33 16.85
CA LEU A 106 -13.94 0.92 16.82
C LEU A 106 -13.84 2.38 17.20
N GLN A 107 -14.53 3.22 16.47
CA GLN A 107 -14.39 4.67 16.62
C GLN A 107 -15.70 5.32 17.04
N ASP A 108 -16.82 4.73 16.67
CA ASP A 108 -18.12 5.27 17.03
C ASP A 108 -19.05 4.11 17.37
N GLY A 109 -20.32 4.39 17.54
CA GLY A 109 -21.29 3.37 17.95
C GLY A 109 -21.84 2.52 16.83
N SER A 110 -21.33 2.66 15.61
CA SER A 110 -21.90 1.96 14.47
C SER A 110 -21.49 0.49 14.40
N GLY A 111 -20.38 0.13 15.05
CA GLY A 111 -19.84 -1.22 14.93
C GLY A 111 -18.91 -1.38 13.75
N ASP A 112 -18.73 -0.36 12.93
CA ASP A 112 -17.81 -0.40 11.82
C ASP A 112 -16.38 -0.39 12.35
N VAL A 113 -15.50 -1.12 11.66
CA VAL A 113 -14.10 -1.22 12.06
C VAL A 113 -13.30 -0.20 11.25
N TYR A 114 -12.82 0.83 11.91
CA TYR A 114 -11.98 1.85 11.28
C TYR A 114 -10.54 1.38 11.29
N TYR A 115 -9.83 1.62 10.21
CA TYR A 115 -8.48 1.10 10.09
C TYR A 115 -7.56 2.09 9.37
N SER A 116 -6.28 1.93 9.64
CA SER A 116 -5.20 2.62 8.94
C SER A 116 -4.21 1.56 8.49
N LEU A 117 -3.96 1.48 7.21
CA LEU A 117 -3.09 0.47 6.61
C LEU A 117 -1.95 1.18 5.90
N ALA A 118 -0.74 1.02 6.43
CA ALA A 118 0.45 1.62 5.85
C ALA A 118 1.16 0.60 4.98
N LEU A 119 1.41 0.96 3.74
CA LEU A 119 2.03 0.10 2.76
C LEU A 119 3.28 0.75 2.19
N SER A 120 4.23 -0.08 1.80
CA SER A 120 5.45 0.39 1.16
C SER A 120 5.73 -0.47 -0.05
N GLU A 121 6.25 0.15 -1.11
CA GLU A 121 6.56 -0.56 -2.33
C GLU A 121 7.58 -1.66 -2.07
N PHE A 122 7.37 -2.81 -2.68
CA PHE A 122 8.27 -3.95 -2.57
C PHE A 122 8.86 -4.24 -3.94
N LYS A 123 10.18 -4.14 -4.06
CA LYS A 123 10.87 -4.44 -5.29
C LYS A 123 11.52 -5.80 -5.16
N GLU A 124 11.19 -6.68 -6.09
CA GLU A 124 11.81 -8.00 -6.10
C GLU A 124 13.25 -7.87 -6.58
N ILE A 125 14.12 -8.63 -5.93
CA ILE A 125 15.53 -8.65 -6.31
C ILE A 125 15.70 -9.69 -7.40
N ILE A 126 16.20 -9.24 -8.54
CA ILE A 126 16.49 -10.13 -9.66
C ILE A 126 17.98 -10.38 -9.67
N LEU A 127 18.35 -11.66 -9.53
CA LEU A 127 19.75 -12.02 -9.51
C LEU A 127 20.37 -11.86 -10.88
N GLU A 128 21.58 -11.31 -10.90
CA GLU A 128 22.25 -11.04 -12.16
C GLU A 128 22.55 -12.30 -12.95
N THR A 129 22.70 -13.41 -12.27
CA THR A 129 22.99 -14.67 -12.95
C THR A 129 21.94 -15.03 -13.97
N LYS A 130 20.74 -14.52 -13.81
CA LYS A 130 19.68 -14.79 -14.76
C LYS A 130 19.89 -14.11 -16.10
N LYS A 131 20.70 -13.10 -16.12
CA LYS A 131 20.91 -12.29 -17.31
C LYS A 131 22.15 -12.68 -18.09
N VAL A 132 22.95 -13.51 -17.50
CA VAL A 132 24.17 -13.97 -18.17
C VAL A 132 23.81 -15.14 -19.07
N LYS A 133 23.98 -14.92 -20.34
CA LYS A 133 23.62 -15.93 -21.31
C LYS A 133 24.75 -16.26 -22.21
#